data_97c0480b09fb3ef5fecb7d18cd9964f9
#
_entry.id   97c0480b09fb3ef5fecb7d18cd9964f9
#
_cell.length_a   1.000
_cell.length_b   1.000
_cell.length_c   1.000
_cell.angle_alpha   90.00
_cell.angle_beta   90.00
_cell.angle_gamma   90.00
#
_symmetry.space_group_name_H-M   'P 1'
#
loop_
_entity.id
_entity.type
_entity.pdbx_description
1 polymer ?
#
loop_
_entity_poly.entity_id
_entity_poly.type
_entity_poly.pdbx_seq_one_letter_code
_entity_poly.pdbx_strand_id
1 'polypeptide(L)'
;MARRPIDPNADPREQCRDKSRGPRLQRILADAGVAARRVCEQLIEEGRVEVNGAIIDFLPAFADPDADRITVDGRPIKRKSRKLYVMLNKPTNTITTSADEPEFDRRTVLQLVDHPAADRLFPVGRLDFDTTGLLLLTNDGDLANKLTHPRFGVPKTYHAVVKGKLTDDDARAIA
;
A
#
# COMPACT_ATOMS: atom_id res chain seq x y z
N MET A 1 7.04 -21.07 0.26
CA MET A 1 7.56 -21.64 -1.00
C MET A 1 8.95 -21.07 -1.21
N ALA A 2 9.94 -21.91 -1.55
CA ALA A 2 11.26 -21.45 -1.92
C ALA A 2 11.18 -20.66 -3.24
N ARG A 3 11.86 -19.52 -3.33
CA ARG A 3 11.92 -18.72 -4.56
C ARG A 3 12.79 -19.43 -5.58
N ARG A 4 12.40 -19.39 -6.85
CA ARG A 4 13.20 -19.99 -7.92
C ARG A 4 14.47 -19.15 -8.13
N PRO A 5 15.67 -19.74 -8.15
CA PRO A 5 16.91 -19.01 -8.38
C PRO A 5 16.94 -18.39 -9.78
N ILE A 6 17.77 -17.37 -9.95
CA ILE A 6 18.06 -16.75 -11.25
C ILE A 6 18.76 -17.78 -12.13
N ASP A 7 18.27 -17.98 -13.35
CA ASP A 7 19.02 -18.65 -14.40
C ASP A 7 19.80 -17.58 -15.19
N PRO A 8 21.14 -17.55 -15.12
CA PRO A 8 21.93 -16.54 -15.80
C PRO A 8 21.88 -16.65 -17.33
N ASN A 9 21.42 -17.77 -17.87
CA ASN A 9 21.32 -18.01 -19.31
C ASN A 9 19.91 -17.80 -19.88
N ALA A 10 18.91 -17.60 -19.02
CA ALA A 10 17.54 -17.35 -19.47
C ALA A 10 17.26 -15.85 -19.61
N ASP A 11 16.40 -15.49 -20.56
CA ASP A 11 15.97 -14.11 -20.78
C ASP A 11 15.32 -13.56 -19.46
N PRO A 12 15.86 -12.44 -18.91
CA PRO A 12 15.29 -11.83 -17.70
C PRO A 12 13.82 -11.45 -17.85
N ARG A 13 13.35 -11.07 -19.05
CA ARG A 13 11.93 -10.75 -19.33
C ARG A 13 11.05 -11.97 -19.12
N GLU A 14 11.44 -13.12 -19.63
CA GLU A 14 10.68 -14.36 -19.46
C GLU A 14 10.69 -14.82 -18.00
N GLN A 15 11.80 -14.66 -17.31
CA GLN A 15 11.86 -14.94 -15.88
C GLN A 15 10.91 -14.07 -15.07
N CYS A 16 10.68 -12.81 -15.46
CA CYS A 16 9.75 -11.91 -14.79
C CYS A 16 8.26 -12.29 -14.97
N ARG A 17 7.92 -13.23 -15.86
CA ARG A 17 6.56 -13.80 -15.99
C ARG A 17 6.27 -14.89 -14.96
N ASP A 18 7.31 -15.49 -14.39
CA ASP A 18 7.16 -16.59 -13.44
C ASP A 18 6.82 -16.09 -12.02
N LYS A 19 5.59 -16.37 -11.58
CA LYS A 19 5.10 -16.03 -10.25
C LYS A 19 5.92 -16.63 -9.09
N SER A 20 6.64 -17.74 -9.35
CA SER A 20 7.48 -18.39 -8.33
C SER A 20 8.74 -17.59 -7.99
N ARG A 21 9.11 -16.61 -8.81
CA ARG A 21 10.24 -15.71 -8.58
C ARG A 21 10.09 -14.86 -7.32
N GLY A 22 8.88 -14.42 -7.02
CA GLY A 22 8.66 -13.56 -5.87
C GLY A 22 7.39 -12.73 -5.94
N PRO A 23 7.35 -11.61 -5.21
CA PRO A 23 6.24 -10.68 -5.26
C PRO A 23 6.15 -9.95 -6.61
N ARG A 24 5.00 -9.33 -6.85
CA ARG A 24 4.78 -8.49 -8.03
C ARG A 24 5.74 -7.30 -8.04
N LEU A 25 6.27 -6.96 -9.21
CA LEU A 25 7.28 -5.91 -9.38
C LEU A 25 6.80 -4.54 -8.87
N GLN A 26 5.55 -4.12 -9.18
CA GLN A 26 4.98 -2.88 -8.66
C GLN A 26 4.90 -2.82 -7.12
N ARG A 27 4.76 -3.99 -6.47
CA ARG A 27 4.83 -4.07 -5.02
C ARG A 27 6.25 -3.83 -4.51
N ILE A 28 7.24 -4.43 -5.15
CA ILE A 28 8.66 -4.25 -4.79
C ILE A 28 9.04 -2.77 -4.89
N LEU A 29 8.64 -2.10 -5.98
CA LEU A 29 8.90 -0.67 -6.20
C LEU A 29 8.24 0.19 -5.12
N ALA A 30 6.99 -0.08 -4.79
CA ALA A 30 6.27 0.66 -3.74
C ALA A 30 6.89 0.43 -2.35
N ASP A 31 7.24 -0.82 -2.00
CA ASP A 31 7.89 -1.16 -0.74
C ASP A 31 9.30 -0.54 -0.64
N ALA A 32 9.96 -0.30 -1.78
CA ALA A 32 11.22 0.44 -1.87
C ALA A 32 11.05 1.97 -1.76
N GLY A 33 9.81 2.47 -1.80
CA GLY A 33 9.49 3.89 -1.69
C GLY A 33 9.68 4.67 -2.99
N VAL A 34 9.57 4.01 -4.15
CA VAL A 34 9.65 4.67 -5.47
C VAL A 34 8.42 5.56 -5.69
N ALA A 35 7.21 4.98 -5.57
CA ALA A 35 5.93 5.68 -5.68
C ALA A 35 4.78 4.82 -5.13
N ALA A 36 3.54 5.31 -5.18
CA ALA A 36 2.35 4.52 -4.91
C ALA A 36 2.23 3.36 -5.92
N ARG A 37 1.61 2.23 -5.53
CA ARG A 37 1.56 1.00 -6.36
C ARG A 37 1.00 1.22 -7.77
N ARG A 38 -0.06 2.04 -7.92
CA ARG A 38 -0.64 2.36 -9.24
C ARG A 38 0.32 3.17 -10.11
N VAL A 39 1.06 4.10 -9.50
CA VAL A 39 2.10 4.85 -10.21
C VAL A 39 3.26 3.93 -10.62
N CYS A 40 3.62 2.97 -9.75
CA CYS A 40 4.62 1.95 -10.10
C CYS A 40 4.16 1.05 -11.25
N GLU A 41 2.87 0.74 -11.36
CA GLU A 41 2.29 0.03 -12.52
C GLU A 41 2.49 0.83 -13.81
N GLN A 42 2.20 2.13 -13.78
CA GLN A 42 2.43 3.04 -14.93
C GLN A 42 3.90 3.11 -15.32
N LEU A 43 4.82 3.24 -14.34
CA LEU A 43 6.26 3.23 -14.61
C LEU A 43 6.73 1.96 -15.32
N ILE A 44 6.15 0.80 -14.96
CA ILE A 44 6.44 -0.48 -15.63
C ILE A 44 5.91 -0.44 -17.07
N GLU A 45 4.64 -0.06 -17.28
CA GLU A 45 4.02 -0.01 -18.60
C GLU A 45 4.70 1.00 -19.53
N GLU A 46 5.27 2.08 -18.99
CA GLU A 46 6.08 3.07 -19.71
C GLU A 46 7.49 2.56 -20.06
N GLY A 47 7.87 1.34 -19.65
CA GLY A 47 9.20 0.77 -19.92
C GLY A 47 10.34 1.44 -19.15
N ARG A 48 10.05 2.11 -18.03
CA ARG A 48 11.03 2.82 -17.19
C ARG A 48 11.68 1.95 -16.13
N VAL A 49 11.26 0.69 -16.04
CA VAL A 49 11.73 -0.28 -15.03
C VAL A 49 12.55 -1.37 -15.71
N GLU A 50 13.73 -1.61 -15.17
CA GLU A 50 14.57 -2.73 -15.63
C GLU A 50 14.77 -3.73 -14.49
N VAL A 51 14.83 -5.01 -14.88
CA VAL A 51 15.21 -6.12 -14.01
C VAL A 51 16.37 -6.85 -14.67
N ASN A 52 17.52 -6.89 -14.00
CA ASN A 52 18.75 -7.50 -14.48
C ASN A 52 19.19 -6.99 -15.88
N GLY A 53 18.96 -5.69 -16.14
CA GLY A 53 19.31 -5.03 -17.39
C GLY A 53 18.30 -5.17 -18.52
N ALA A 54 17.19 -5.90 -18.32
CA ALA A 54 16.12 -5.99 -19.29
C ALA A 54 14.95 -5.08 -18.91
N ILE A 55 14.45 -4.30 -19.87
CA ILE A 55 13.27 -3.44 -19.69
C ILE A 55 12.03 -4.33 -19.52
N ILE A 56 11.26 -4.05 -18.47
CA ILE A 56 9.98 -4.70 -18.19
C ILE A 56 8.87 -3.73 -18.44
N ASP A 57 8.05 -3.99 -19.45
CA ASP A 57 6.96 -3.13 -19.95
C ASP A 57 5.60 -3.84 -19.92
N PHE A 58 5.47 -4.88 -19.11
CA PHE A 58 4.25 -5.68 -19.02
C PHE A 58 3.87 -6.00 -17.56
N LEU A 59 2.58 -6.25 -17.34
CA LEU A 59 2.01 -6.72 -16.08
C LEU A 59 1.19 -8.01 -16.31
N PRO A 60 1.14 -8.94 -15.36
CA PRO A 60 1.89 -8.93 -14.10
C PRO A 60 3.36 -9.32 -14.31
N ALA A 61 4.28 -8.62 -13.66
CA ALA A 61 5.69 -8.97 -13.60
C ALA A 61 6.09 -9.31 -12.15
N PHE A 62 7.05 -10.24 -12.00
CA PHE A 62 7.52 -10.77 -10.72
C PHE A 62 9.03 -10.71 -10.65
N ALA A 63 9.58 -10.43 -9.46
CA ALA A 63 11.01 -10.38 -9.24
C ALA A 63 11.36 -10.78 -7.81
N ASP A 64 12.63 -11.16 -7.60
CA ASP A 64 13.17 -11.37 -6.26
C ASP A 64 13.88 -10.10 -5.78
N PRO A 65 13.32 -9.36 -4.78
CA PRO A 65 13.92 -8.11 -4.32
C PRO A 65 15.31 -8.28 -3.68
N ASP A 66 15.66 -9.49 -3.27
CA ASP A 66 16.94 -9.78 -2.63
C ASP A 66 18.02 -10.23 -3.65
N ALA A 67 17.60 -10.83 -4.77
CA ALA A 67 18.51 -11.38 -5.79
C ALA A 67 18.57 -10.54 -7.06
N ASP A 68 17.46 -9.94 -7.49
CA ASP A 68 17.41 -9.21 -8.75
C ASP A 68 17.95 -7.76 -8.59
N ARG A 69 18.66 -7.29 -9.62
CA ARG A 69 19.01 -5.89 -9.76
C ARG A 69 17.85 -5.16 -10.44
N ILE A 70 17.15 -4.32 -9.69
CA ILE A 70 16.02 -3.55 -10.19
C ILE A 70 16.40 -2.08 -10.27
N THR A 71 16.14 -1.45 -11.42
CA THR A 71 16.37 -0.03 -11.64
C THR A 71 15.11 0.67 -12.14
N VAL A 72 14.99 1.95 -11.83
CA VAL A 72 13.97 2.85 -12.38
C VAL A 72 14.70 4.06 -12.97
N ASP A 73 14.45 4.36 -14.24
CA ASP A 73 15.17 5.40 -14.99
C ASP A 73 16.71 5.26 -14.85
N GLY A 74 17.21 4.02 -14.93
CA GLY A 74 18.62 3.68 -14.77
C GLY A 74 19.18 3.73 -13.34
N ARG A 75 18.38 4.16 -12.35
CA ARG A 75 18.81 4.27 -10.95
C ARG A 75 18.37 3.05 -10.14
N PRO A 76 19.28 2.40 -9.40
CA PRO A 76 18.92 1.24 -8.59
C PRO A 76 17.97 1.64 -7.44
N ILE A 77 16.94 0.82 -7.22
CA ILE A 77 16.02 1.02 -6.10
C ILE A 77 16.69 0.66 -4.76
N LYS A 78 16.26 1.33 -3.69
CA LYS A 78 16.66 0.96 -2.32
C LYS A 78 15.98 -0.34 -1.91
N ARG A 79 16.74 -1.34 -1.50
CA ARG A 79 16.22 -2.69 -1.20
C ARG A 79 15.22 -2.76 -0.05
N LYS A 80 15.27 -1.86 0.92
CA LYS A 80 14.30 -1.79 2.04
C LYS A 80 14.17 -0.34 2.54
N SER A 81 12.96 0.18 2.57
CA SER A 81 12.67 1.38 3.36
C SER A 81 12.37 0.97 4.81
N ARG A 82 12.75 1.83 5.77
CA ARG A 82 12.38 1.65 7.18
C ARG A 82 10.85 1.67 7.29
N LYS A 83 10.29 0.64 7.95
CA LYS A 83 8.86 0.61 8.24
C LYS A 83 8.50 1.64 9.29
N LEU A 84 7.42 2.34 9.05
CA LEU A 84 6.88 3.38 9.91
C LEU A 84 5.46 3.02 10.32
N TYR A 85 5.13 3.33 11.56
CA TYR A 85 3.81 3.11 12.14
C TYR A 85 3.42 4.36 12.91
N VAL A 86 2.31 4.97 12.52
CA VAL A 86 1.79 6.18 13.14
C VAL A 86 0.38 5.90 13.61
N MET A 87 0.08 6.21 14.86
CA MET A 87 -1.27 6.24 15.40
C MET A 87 -1.79 7.67 15.34
N LEU A 88 -2.88 7.86 14.61
CA LEU A 88 -3.58 9.12 14.49
C LEU A 88 -4.92 9.03 15.20
N ASN A 89 -5.20 9.98 16.09
CA ASN A 89 -6.58 10.26 16.49
C ASN A 89 -7.20 11.16 15.42
N LYS A 90 -7.85 10.53 14.43
CA LYS A 90 -8.44 11.25 13.30
C LYS A 90 -9.52 12.20 13.79
N PRO A 91 -9.43 13.50 13.50
CA PRO A 91 -10.52 14.45 13.81
C PRO A 91 -11.65 14.35 12.77
N THR A 92 -12.77 15.01 13.04
CA THR A 92 -13.82 15.30 12.06
C THR A 92 -13.29 16.15 10.91
N ASN A 93 -14.06 16.29 9.84
CA ASN A 93 -13.74 17.14 8.67
C ASN A 93 -12.39 16.78 8.03
N THR A 94 -12.03 15.50 8.04
CA THR A 94 -10.76 15.00 7.49
C THR A 94 -11.00 13.74 6.65
N ILE A 95 -10.47 13.73 5.43
CA ILE A 95 -10.61 12.59 4.50
C ILE A 95 -9.57 11.53 4.79
N THR A 96 -10.00 10.26 4.81
CA THR A 96 -9.10 9.11 4.86
C THR A 96 -8.70 8.70 3.45
N THR A 97 -7.68 9.34 2.91
CA THR A 97 -7.10 9.03 1.59
C THR A 97 -5.58 9.14 1.63
N SER A 98 -4.90 8.45 0.72
CA SER A 98 -3.48 8.61 0.43
C SER A 98 -3.24 9.43 -0.85
N ALA A 99 -4.28 9.84 -1.56
CA ALA A 99 -4.18 10.70 -2.72
C ALA A 99 -4.30 12.17 -2.29
N ASP A 100 -3.49 13.04 -2.88
CA ASP A 100 -3.80 14.46 -2.90
C ASP A 100 -5.01 14.62 -3.84
N GLU A 101 -6.14 15.07 -3.30
CA GLU A 101 -7.33 15.43 -4.08
C GLU A 101 -7.37 16.96 -4.21
N PRO A 102 -6.68 17.55 -5.20
CA PRO A 102 -6.59 19.01 -5.34
C PRO A 102 -7.91 19.68 -5.67
N GLU A 103 -8.90 18.92 -6.13
CA GLU A 103 -10.22 19.45 -6.49
C GLU A 103 -11.10 19.82 -5.28
N PHE A 104 -10.76 19.30 -4.11
CA PHE A 104 -11.47 19.63 -2.88
C PHE A 104 -10.45 20.15 -1.89
N ASP A 105 -10.58 21.40 -1.48
CA ASP A 105 -9.79 22.02 -0.37
C ASP A 105 -10.14 21.34 0.98
N ARG A 106 -9.94 20.03 1.02
CA ARG A 106 -10.27 19.18 2.17
C ARG A 106 -9.01 18.56 2.74
N ARG A 107 -8.82 18.76 4.02
CA ARG A 107 -7.71 18.20 4.77
C ARG A 107 -7.69 16.67 4.73
N THR A 108 -6.56 16.08 4.42
CA THR A 108 -6.36 14.62 4.42
C THR A 108 -5.66 14.15 5.70
N VAL A 109 -5.79 12.87 6.02
CA VAL A 109 -5.12 12.26 7.19
C VAL A 109 -3.60 12.31 7.10
N LEU A 110 -3.02 12.32 5.90
CA LEU A 110 -1.57 12.41 5.72
C LEU A 110 -1.03 13.79 6.05
N GLN A 111 -1.79 14.86 5.78
CA GLN A 111 -1.42 16.24 6.12
C GLN A 111 -1.39 16.50 7.64
N LEU A 112 -1.95 15.58 8.44
CA LEU A 112 -1.90 15.64 9.90
C LEU A 112 -0.62 15.02 10.49
N VAL A 113 0.19 14.37 9.67
CA VAL A 113 1.40 13.66 10.12
C VAL A 113 2.61 14.55 9.95
N ASP A 114 3.16 15.02 11.06
CA ASP A 114 4.43 15.75 11.08
C ASP A 114 5.61 14.77 11.05
N HIS A 115 5.92 14.26 9.87
CA HIS A 115 7.05 13.35 9.65
C HIS A 115 7.58 13.47 8.21
N PRO A 116 8.91 13.52 7.99
CA PRO A 116 9.52 13.66 6.66
C PRO A 116 9.15 12.61 5.63
N ALA A 117 8.62 11.48 6.07
CA ALA A 117 8.17 10.38 5.21
C ALA A 117 6.65 10.20 5.21
N ALA A 118 5.89 11.24 5.56
CA ALA A 118 4.42 11.18 5.56
C ALA A 118 3.85 10.83 4.19
N ASP A 119 4.48 11.28 3.12
CA ASP A 119 4.17 11.00 1.72
C ASP A 119 4.20 9.50 1.34
N ARG A 120 4.90 8.69 2.14
CA ARG A 120 5.00 7.23 1.94
C ARG A 120 4.04 6.43 2.79
N LEU A 121 3.30 7.07 3.67
CA LEU A 121 2.32 6.43 4.52
C LEU A 121 0.98 6.29 3.79
N PHE A 122 0.23 5.28 4.18
CA PHE A 122 -1.15 5.10 3.77
C PHE A 122 -1.98 4.62 4.96
N PRO A 123 -3.28 4.94 4.99
CA PRO A 123 -4.15 4.55 6.08
C PRO A 123 -4.45 3.05 6.08
N VAL A 124 -4.51 2.47 7.27
CA VAL A 124 -4.91 1.07 7.51
C VAL A 124 -6.41 1.03 7.76
N GLY A 125 -7.18 0.84 6.70
CA GLY A 125 -8.62 0.99 6.71
C GLY A 125 -9.03 2.45 6.53
N ARG A 126 -10.30 2.74 6.79
CA ARG A 126 -10.89 4.07 6.58
C ARG A 126 -11.83 4.41 7.74
N LEU A 127 -11.86 5.67 8.07
CA LEU A 127 -12.92 6.32 8.85
C LEU A 127 -13.55 7.39 7.97
N ASP A 128 -14.85 7.54 8.05
CA ASP A 128 -15.57 8.54 7.26
C ASP A 128 -15.19 9.97 7.67
N PHE A 129 -15.57 10.93 6.82
CA PHE A 129 -15.20 12.34 6.97
C PHE A 129 -15.51 12.90 8.35
N ASP A 130 -16.70 12.60 8.87
CA ASP A 130 -17.18 13.09 10.17
C ASP A 130 -16.89 12.13 11.34
N THR A 131 -16.33 10.95 11.06
CA THR A 131 -15.98 9.97 12.09
C THR A 131 -14.64 10.31 12.71
N THR A 132 -14.57 10.28 14.04
CA THR A 132 -13.35 10.46 14.83
C THR A 132 -12.82 9.13 15.34
N GLY A 133 -11.55 9.07 15.70
CA GLY A 133 -10.99 7.93 16.42
C GLY A 133 -9.66 7.42 15.87
N LEU A 134 -9.28 6.23 16.34
CA LEU A 134 -8.00 5.64 16.03
C LEU A 134 -7.92 5.24 14.55
N LEU A 135 -6.94 5.81 13.86
CA LEU A 135 -6.53 5.42 12.51
C LEU A 135 -5.03 5.13 12.50
N LEU A 136 -4.65 3.97 12.04
CA LEU A 136 -3.24 3.64 11.82
C LEU A 136 -2.81 4.08 10.42
N LEU A 137 -1.62 4.67 10.34
CA LEU A 137 -0.94 5.01 9.09
C LEU A 137 0.39 4.27 9.04
N THR A 138 0.72 3.68 7.89
CA THR A 138 1.96 2.90 7.75
C THR A 138 2.40 2.83 6.30
N ASN A 139 3.67 2.48 6.07
CA ASN A 139 4.20 2.02 4.78
C ASN A 139 4.39 0.49 4.74
N ASP A 140 3.89 -0.24 5.78
CA ASP A 140 3.92 -1.70 5.85
C ASP A 140 2.64 -2.31 5.27
N GLY A 141 2.66 -2.62 3.97
CA GLY A 141 1.52 -3.22 3.27
C GLY A 141 1.12 -4.60 3.79
N ASP A 142 2.05 -5.37 4.37
CA ASP A 142 1.74 -6.68 4.94
C ASP A 142 0.96 -6.54 6.24
N LEU A 143 1.36 -5.60 7.10
CA LEU A 143 0.61 -5.28 8.32
C LEU A 143 -0.77 -4.74 7.97
N ALA A 144 -0.84 -3.77 7.06
CA ALA A 144 -2.12 -3.20 6.62
C ALA A 144 -3.08 -4.27 6.11
N ASN A 145 -2.59 -5.17 5.26
CA ASN A 145 -3.40 -6.29 4.77
C ASN A 145 -3.86 -7.23 5.90
N LYS A 146 -3.00 -7.54 6.88
CA LYS A 146 -3.39 -8.36 8.04
C LYS A 146 -4.48 -7.70 8.88
N LEU A 147 -4.44 -6.39 9.04
CA LEU A 147 -5.41 -5.66 9.87
C LEU A 147 -6.73 -5.36 9.15
N THR A 148 -6.73 -5.31 7.81
CA THR A 148 -7.91 -4.88 7.05
C THR A 148 -8.63 -6.00 6.32
N HIS A 149 -7.89 -7.05 5.88
CA HIS A 149 -8.48 -8.09 5.05
C HIS A 149 -9.38 -9.03 5.87
N PRO A 150 -10.62 -9.30 5.43
CA PRO A 150 -11.60 -10.10 6.19
C PRO A 150 -11.12 -11.48 6.63
N ARG A 151 -10.25 -12.12 5.84
CA ARG A 151 -9.72 -13.47 6.17
C ARG A 151 -8.97 -13.55 7.51
N PHE A 152 -8.50 -12.42 8.04
CA PHE A 152 -7.76 -12.39 9.30
C PHE A 152 -8.66 -12.13 10.52
N GLY A 153 -9.94 -11.76 10.30
CA GLY A 153 -10.93 -11.62 11.35
C GLY A 153 -10.58 -10.61 12.45
N VAL A 154 -9.78 -9.59 12.14
CA VAL A 154 -9.41 -8.58 13.15
C VAL A 154 -10.64 -7.75 13.53
N PRO A 155 -11.12 -7.83 14.79
CA PRO A 155 -12.31 -7.10 15.21
C PRO A 155 -12.06 -5.60 15.23
N LYS A 156 -13.10 -4.81 14.95
CA LYS A 156 -13.11 -3.35 15.06
C LYS A 156 -14.28 -2.95 15.93
N THR A 157 -14.02 -2.15 16.95
CA THR A 157 -15.05 -1.65 17.85
C THR A 157 -15.38 -0.20 17.51
N TYR A 158 -16.68 0.08 17.36
CA TYR A 158 -17.19 1.42 17.09
C TYR A 158 -18.15 1.86 18.19
N HIS A 159 -18.08 3.11 18.58
CA HIS A 159 -19.05 3.79 19.42
C HIS A 159 -19.93 4.65 18.52
N ALA A 160 -21.19 4.28 18.35
CA ALA A 160 -22.13 5.02 17.52
C ALA A 160 -23.10 5.80 18.40
N VAL A 161 -23.29 7.09 18.09
CA VAL A 161 -24.32 7.92 18.71
C VAL A 161 -25.43 8.13 17.69
N VAL A 162 -26.64 7.71 18.03
CA VAL A 162 -27.80 7.80 17.15
C VAL A 162 -28.83 8.81 17.69
N LYS A 163 -29.62 9.41 16.80
CA LYS A 163 -30.75 10.25 17.17
C LYS A 163 -31.99 9.38 17.46
N GLY A 164 -32.69 9.66 18.55
CA GLY A 164 -33.92 8.94 18.95
C GLY A 164 -33.65 7.80 19.93
N LYS A 165 -34.61 6.89 20.07
CA LYS A 165 -34.49 5.70 20.90
C LYS A 165 -34.16 4.51 20.01
N LEU A 166 -33.07 3.81 20.31
CA LEU A 166 -32.71 2.55 19.71
C LEU A 166 -33.48 1.43 20.45
N THR A 167 -34.21 0.61 19.73
CA THR A 167 -34.81 -0.59 20.27
C THR A 167 -33.84 -1.78 20.16
N ASP A 168 -34.10 -2.86 20.93
CA ASP A 168 -33.31 -4.09 20.82
C ASP A 168 -33.39 -4.72 19.42
N ASP A 169 -34.52 -4.55 18.72
CA ASP A 169 -34.71 -5.05 17.35
C ASP A 169 -33.90 -4.23 16.35
N ASP A 170 -33.84 -2.89 16.52
CA ASP A 170 -32.98 -2.05 15.69
C ASP A 170 -31.50 -2.41 15.89
N ALA A 171 -31.08 -2.65 17.14
CA ALA A 171 -29.70 -3.04 17.45
C ALA A 171 -29.35 -4.41 16.82
N ARG A 172 -30.25 -5.39 16.81
CA ARG A 172 -30.06 -6.68 16.16
C ARG A 172 -30.01 -6.58 14.64
N ALA A 173 -30.76 -5.64 14.06
CA ALA A 173 -30.76 -5.42 12.60
C ALA A 173 -29.46 -4.79 12.08
N ILE A 174 -28.71 -4.09 12.93
CA ILE A 174 -27.43 -3.44 12.62
C ILE A 174 -26.22 -4.39 12.82
N ALA A 175 -26.37 -5.38 13.69
CA ALA A 175 -25.31 -6.35 14.02
C ALA A 175 -25.18 -7.44 12.96
#